data_6887fe579679f930f92fb1c3d83f9ad1
#
_entry.id   6887fe579679f930f92fb1c3d83f9ad1
#
_cell.length_a   1.000
_cell.length_b   1.000
_cell.length_c   1.000
_cell.angle_alpha   90.00
_cell.angle_beta   90.00
_cell.angle_gamma   90.00
#
_symmetry.space_group_name_H-M   'P 1'
#
loop_
_entity.id
_entity.type
_entity.pdbx_description
1 polymer ?
#
loop_
_entity_poly.entity_id
_entity_poly.type
_entity_poly.pdbx_seq_one_letter_code
_entity_poly.pdbx_strand_id
1 'polypeptide(L)'
;LPCPVLANGNVYSAQKAAEVLKSTGACGLMIGRGAIRNPWLFRQIREHQRGEAVFVPRGTDVLIYVRALYEAVCSPAARESAQVQKLKKYLNYLGVGVDPAGQFLHQVRRITTAAELFRVCDKFLNHDRPMPLEPFPLALKEGDLMAGEQW
;
A
#
# COMPACT_ATOMS: atom_id res chain seq x y z
N LEU A 1 28.26 -6.82 15.29
CA LEU A 1 27.90 -5.64 16.09
C LEU A 1 27.01 -6.09 17.26
N PRO A 2 27.25 -5.62 18.50
CA PRO A 2 26.45 -6.01 19.66
C PRO A 2 25.11 -5.25 19.74
N CYS A 3 24.61 -4.69 18.65
CA CYS A 3 23.36 -3.97 18.60
C CYS A 3 22.35 -4.69 17.69
N PRO A 4 21.03 -4.61 18.00
CA PRO A 4 20.00 -5.15 17.13
C PRO A 4 19.99 -4.43 15.77
N VAL A 5 19.92 -5.22 14.70
CA VAL A 5 19.90 -4.69 13.32
C VAL A 5 18.49 -4.83 12.76
N LEU A 6 17.97 -3.76 12.18
CA LEU A 6 16.72 -3.76 11.42
C LEU A 6 17.04 -3.78 9.92
N ALA A 7 16.50 -4.75 9.19
CA ALA A 7 16.60 -4.78 7.74
C ALA A 7 15.58 -3.83 7.09
N ASN A 8 16.02 -3.12 6.07
CA ASN A 8 15.17 -2.28 5.22
C ASN A 8 15.16 -2.86 3.80
N GLY A 9 14.03 -2.82 3.10
CA GLY A 9 13.92 -3.33 1.75
C GLY A 9 12.49 -3.23 1.21
N ASN A 10 12.24 -3.79 0.03
CA ASN A 10 10.92 -3.82 -0.60
C ASN A 10 10.02 -4.91 0.03
N VAL A 11 9.66 -4.72 1.31
CA VAL A 11 8.72 -5.61 2.01
C VAL A 11 7.29 -5.19 1.67
N TYR A 12 6.61 -5.98 0.87
CA TYR A 12 5.24 -5.73 0.41
C TYR A 12 4.26 -6.85 0.76
N SER A 13 4.74 -7.98 1.28
CA SER A 13 3.90 -9.10 1.75
C SER A 13 4.50 -9.73 3.00
N ALA A 14 3.70 -10.54 3.70
CA ALA A 14 4.15 -11.30 4.87
C ALA A 14 5.23 -12.33 4.51
N GLN A 15 5.08 -12.99 3.37
CA GLN A 15 6.08 -13.93 2.86
C GLN A 15 7.41 -13.21 2.58
N LYS A 16 7.37 -12.05 1.91
CA LYS A 16 8.58 -11.25 1.64
C LYS A 16 9.25 -10.78 2.93
N ALA A 17 8.49 -10.46 3.95
CA ALA A 17 9.01 -10.15 5.28
C ALA A 17 9.80 -11.33 5.88
N ALA A 18 9.25 -12.54 5.80
CA ALA A 18 9.91 -13.76 6.30
C ALA A 18 11.20 -14.07 5.52
N GLU A 19 11.18 -13.93 4.19
CA GLU A 19 12.36 -14.10 3.32
C GLU A 19 13.49 -13.13 3.70
N VAL A 20 13.17 -11.84 3.88
CA VAL A 20 14.15 -10.81 4.23
C VAL A 20 14.75 -11.09 5.61
N LEU A 21 13.94 -11.41 6.62
CA LEU A 21 14.44 -11.76 7.95
C LEU A 21 15.36 -13.00 7.91
N LYS A 22 14.96 -14.04 7.17
CA LYS A 22 15.75 -15.28 7.03
C LYS A 22 17.08 -15.04 6.31
N SER A 23 17.08 -14.25 5.25
CA SER A 23 18.28 -14.00 4.43
C SER A 23 19.28 -13.06 5.10
N THR A 24 18.81 -12.11 5.90
CA THR A 24 19.65 -11.08 6.52
C THR A 24 20.06 -11.42 7.96
N GLY A 25 19.35 -12.29 8.65
CA GLY A 25 19.51 -12.53 10.09
C GLY A 25 19.18 -11.32 10.97
N ALA A 26 18.47 -10.32 10.43
CA ALA A 26 18.09 -9.12 11.17
C ALA A 26 17.03 -9.43 12.24
N CYS A 27 17.06 -8.66 13.35
CA CYS A 27 16.12 -8.83 14.46
C CYS A 27 14.73 -8.30 14.13
N GLY A 28 14.58 -7.48 13.07
CA GLY A 28 13.32 -6.88 12.69
C GLY A 28 13.39 -6.19 11.33
N LEU A 29 12.28 -5.58 10.94
CA LEU A 29 12.13 -4.90 9.65
C LEU A 29 11.75 -3.44 9.85
N MET A 30 12.30 -2.56 9.02
CA MET A 30 11.80 -1.21 8.82
C MET A 30 11.02 -1.17 7.50
N ILE A 31 9.71 -0.96 7.58
CA ILE A 31 8.80 -1.00 6.44
C ILE A 31 8.24 0.40 6.17
N GLY A 32 8.57 0.97 5.01
CA GLY A 32 8.08 2.28 4.57
C GLY A 32 6.91 2.15 3.59
N ARG A 33 7.21 2.17 2.30
CA ARG A 33 6.23 2.16 1.19
C ARG A 33 5.24 0.99 1.23
N GLY A 34 5.68 -0.18 1.69
CA GLY A 34 4.81 -1.34 1.86
C GLY A 34 3.67 -1.09 2.85
N ALA A 35 3.94 -0.41 3.97
CA ALA A 35 2.92 -0.08 4.96
C ALA A 35 1.91 0.97 4.46
N ILE A 36 2.34 1.91 3.60
CA ILE A 36 1.45 2.88 2.96
C ILE A 36 0.52 2.18 1.95
N ARG A 37 1.07 1.21 1.21
CA ARG A 37 0.31 0.43 0.22
C ARG A 37 -0.70 -0.49 0.88
N ASN A 38 -0.29 -1.19 1.94
CA ASN A 38 -1.08 -2.19 2.63
C ASN A 38 -1.08 -1.91 4.14
N PRO A 39 -2.10 -1.25 4.68
CA PRO A 39 -2.17 -0.92 6.10
C PRO A 39 -2.28 -2.15 7.01
N TRP A 40 -2.69 -3.30 6.48
CA TRP A 40 -2.77 -4.56 7.21
C TRP A 40 -1.45 -5.36 7.23
N LEU A 41 -0.40 -4.88 6.56
CA LEU A 41 0.84 -5.62 6.37
C LEU A 41 1.47 -6.08 7.70
N PHE A 42 1.48 -5.24 8.74
CA PHE A 42 2.03 -5.63 10.05
C PHE A 42 1.19 -6.71 10.76
N ARG A 43 -0.13 -6.69 10.58
CA ARG A 43 -1.01 -7.75 11.04
C ARG A 43 -0.71 -9.04 10.30
N GLN A 44 -0.64 -8.99 8.98
CA GLN A 44 -0.35 -10.13 8.11
C GLN A 44 1.00 -10.78 8.42
N ILE A 45 2.03 -9.99 8.70
CA ILE A 45 3.34 -10.49 9.11
C ILE A 45 3.24 -11.26 10.43
N ARG A 46 2.53 -10.73 11.43
CA ARG A 46 2.36 -11.41 12.72
C ARG A 46 1.57 -12.69 12.60
N GLU A 47 0.49 -12.71 11.81
CA GLU A 47 -0.31 -13.90 11.54
C GLU A 47 0.56 -14.98 10.85
N HIS A 48 1.32 -14.59 9.83
CA HIS A 48 2.23 -15.49 9.13
C HIS A 48 3.30 -16.09 10.07
N GLN A 49 3.91 -15.27 10.93
CA GLN A 49 4.91 -15.74 11.90
C GLN A 49 4.35 -16.72 12.92
N ARG A 50 3.07 -16.65 13.24
CA ARG A 50 2.36 -17.58 14.14
C ARG A 50 1.83 -18.84 13.44
N GLY A 51 1.99 -18.94 12.11
CA GLY A 51 1.38 -20.01 11.31
C GLY A 51 -0.16 -19.91 11.22
N GLU A 52 -0.71 -18.74 11.48
CA GLU A 52 -2.15 -18.47 11.39
C GLU A 52 -2.54 -18.15 9.94
N ALA A 53 -3.86 -18.24 9.64
CA ALA A 53 -4.38 -17.79 8.35
C ALA A 53 -4.17 -16.27 8.20
N VAL A 54 -3.47 -15.87 7.14
CA VAL A 54 -3.15 -14.46 6.89
C VAL A 54 -4.39 -13.73 6.40
N PHE A 55 -4.76 -12.65 7.07
CA PHE A 55 -5.84 -11.78 6.66
C PHE A 55 -5.61 -11.19 5.27
N VAL A 56 -6.57 -11.36 4.36
CA VAL A 56 -6.57 -10.70 3.06
C VAL A 56 -7.74 -9.72 3.00
N PRO A 57 -7.50 -8.41 2.87
CA PRO A 57 -8.58 -7.44 2.78
C PRO A 57 -9.40 -7.66 1.52
N ARG A 58 -10.67 -7.27 1.56
CA ARG A 58 -11.56 -7.21 0.40
C ARG A 58 -11.55 -5.79 -0.19
N GLY A 59 -12.08 -5.63 -1.38
CA GLY A 59 -12.21 -4.31 -2.00
C GLY A 59 -12.95 -3.32 -1.10
N THR A 60 -14.04 -3.75 -0.46
CA THR A 60 -14.80 -2.94 0.51
C THR A 60 -13.98 -2.51 1.71
N ASP A 61 -13.09 -3.35 2.24
CA ASP A 61 -12.18 -2.98 3.33
C ASP A 61 -11.22 -1.88 2.88
N VAL A 62 -10.68 -2.01 1.67
CA VAL A 62 -9.79 -1.01 1.07
C VAL A 62 -10.52 0.31 0.84
N LEU A 63 -11.77 0.27 0.39
CA LEU A 63 -12.61 1.46 0.21
C LEU A 63 -12.85 2.19 1.53
N ILE A 64 -13.20 1.46 2.59
CA ILE A 64 -13.37 2.02 3.95
C ILE A 64 -12.05 2.66 4.41
N TYR A 65 -10.93 1.99 4.22
CA TYR A 65 -9.61 2.54 4.56
C TYR A 65 -9.32 3.84 3.81
N VAL A 66 -9.58 3.90 2.50
CA VAL A 66 -9.34 5.12 1.70
C VAL A 66 -10.20 6.30 2.20
N ARG A 67 -11.44 6.05 2.61
CA ARG A 67 -12.32 7.09 3.20
C ARG A 67 -11.78 7.58 4.54
N ALA A 68 -11.43 6.67 5.44
CA ALA A 68 -10.84 7.01 6.73
C ALA A 68 -9.49 7.73 6.56
N LEU A 69 -8.67 7.33 5.59
CA LEU A 69 -7.42 8.01 5.28
C LEU A 69 -7.65 9.45 4.81
N TYR A 70 -8.66 9.68 3.96
CA TYR A 70 -9.02 11.03 3.54
C TYR A 70 -9.38 11.91 4.73
N GLU A 71 -10.24 11.43 5.62
CA GLU A 71 -10.65 12.15 6.84
C GLU A 71 -9.45 12.45 7.77
N ALA A 72 -8.53 11.48 7.92
CA ALA A 72 -7.37 11.63 8.79
C ALA A 72 -6.30 12.59 8.24
N VAL A 73 -6.09 12.63 6.92
CA VAL A 73 -4.97 13.39 6.35
C VAL A 73 -5.38 14.72 5.74
N CYS A 74 -6.65 14.91 5.41
CA CYS A 74 -7.15 16.12 4.78
C CYS A 74 -7.74 17.07 5.83
N SER A 75 -7.22 18.29 5.90
CA SER A 75 -7.78 19.33 6.77
C SER A 75 -9.04 19.91 6.13
N PRO A 76 -10.16 20.01 6.86
CA PRO A 76 -11.38 20.67 6.33
C PRO A 76 -11.16 22.15 5.95
N ALA A 77 -10.16 22.80 6.55
CA ALA A 77 -9.80 24.19 6.25
C ALA A 77 -8.99 24.33 4.95
N ALA A 78 -8.46 23.23 4.40
CA ALA A 78 -7.71 23.27 3.16
C ALA A 78 -8.64 23.30 1.95
N ARG A 79 -8.18 23.92 0.84
CA ARG A 79 -8.90 23.88 -0.44
C ARG A 79 -9.09 22.42 -0.90
N GLU A 80 -10.24 22.10 -1.47
CA GLU A 80 -10.57 20.74 -1.93
C GLU A 80 -9.49 20.16 -2.86
N SER A 81 -8.98 20.96 -3.80
CA SER A 81 -7.92 20.52 -4.70
C SER A 81 -6.63 20.09 -3.96
N ALA A 82 -6.27 20.78 -2.87
CA ALA A 82 -5.12 20.42 -2.05
C ALA A 82 -5.36 19.12 -1.27
N GLN A 83 -6.59 18.91 -0.76
CA GLN A 83 -6.99 17.68 -0.11
C GLN A 83 -6.91 16.49 -1.08
N VAL A 84 -7.45 16.64 -2.28
CA VAL A 84 -7.39 15.62 -3.35
C VAL A 84 -5.95 15.31 -3.72
N GLN A 85 -5.09 16.32 -3.91
CA GLN A 85 -3.67 16.11 -4.21
C GLN A 85 -2.94 15.39 -3.08
N LYS A 86 -3.27 15.66 -1.83
CA LYS A 86 -2.68 14.98 -0.68
C LYS A 86 -3.06 13.50 -0.66
N LEU A 87 -4.34 13.17 -0.85
CA LEU A 87 -4.79 11.78 -0.90
C LEU A 87 -4.17 11.01 -2.08
N LYS A 88 -4.06 11.63 -3.26
CA LYS A 88 -3.40 11.02 -4.43
C LYS A 88 -1.99 10.53 -4.17
N LYS A 89 -1.22 11.18 -3.29
CA LYS A 89 0.13 10.73 -2.90
C LYS A 89 0.08 9.32 -2.28
N TYR A 90 -0.90 9.07 -1.42
CA TYR A 90 -1.10 7.74 -0.82
C TYR A 90 -1.65 6.73 -1.82
N LEU A 91 -2.63 7.15 -2.62
CA LEU A 91 -3.23 6.30 -3.65
C LEU A 91 -2.24 5.87 -4.74
N ASN A 92 -1.18 6.64 -5.00
CA ASN A 92 -0.11 6.20 -5.91
C ASN A 92 0.62 4.94 -5.40
N TYR A 93 0.72 4.75 -4.08
CA TYR A 93 1.30 3.53 -3.51
C TYR A 93 0.28 2.38 -3.48
N LEU A 94 -0.92 2.64 -2.98
CA LEU A 94 -1.99 1.64 -2.88
C LEU A 94 -2.42 1.14 -4.26
N GLY A 95 -2.57 2.03 -5.21
CA GLY A 95 -3.17 1.75 -6.52
C GLY A 95 -2.39 0.77 -7.40
N VAL A 96 -1.10 0.54 -7.13
CA VAL A 96 -0.32 -0.48 -7.87
C VAL A 96 -0.77 -1.91 -7.57
N GLY A 97 -1.54 -2.12 -6.52
CA GLY A 97 -2.14 -3.40 -6.14
C GLY A 97 -3.65 -3.47 -6.37
N VAL A 98 -4.27 -2.48 -7.02
CA VAL A 98 -5.73 -2.42 -7.22
C VAL A 98 -6.16 -3.15 -8.49
N ASP A 99 -5.53 -2.85 -9.62
CA ASP A 99 -5.85 -3.51 -10.88
C ASP A 99 -4.59 -3.70 -11.75
N PRO A 100 -4.47 -4.83 -12.47
CA PRO A 100 -3.28 -5.15 -13.25
C PRO A 100 -3.10 -4.26 -14.48
N ALA A 101 -4.16 -3.63 -14.98
CA ALA A 101 -4.13 -2.75 -16.14
C ALA A 101 -3.74 -1.30 -15.80
N GLY A 102 -3.63 -0.98 -14.50
CA GLY A 102 -3.30 0.36 -14.01
C GLY A 102 -4.36 1.43 -14.27
N GLN A 103 -5.58 1.02 -14.63
CA GLN A 103 -6.68 1.93 -14.96
C GLN A 103 -7.13 2.76 -13.76
N PHE A 104 -7.08 2.19 -12.57
CA PHE A 104 -7.36 2.91 -11.33
C PHE A 104 -6.45 4.13 -11.20
N LEU A 105 -5.14 3.92 -11.24
CA LEU A 105 -4.16 5.01 -11.11
C LEU A 105 -4.26 6.02 -12.26
N HIS A 106 -4.51 5.54 -13.48
CA HIS A 106 -4.69 6.41 -14.64
C HIS A 106 -5.88 7.37 -14.45
N GLN A 107 -7.01 6.89 -13.91
CA GLN A 107 -8.17 7.72 -13.62
C GLN A 107 -7.90 8.64 -12.42
N VAL A 108 -7.41 8.12 -11.29
CA VAL A 108 -7.12 8.90 -10.08
C VAL A 108 -6.21 10.10 -10.36
N ARG A 109 -5.18 9.93 -11.19
CA ARG A 109 -4.22 11.01 -11.48
C ARG A 109 -4.84 12.24 -12.14
N ARG A 110 -5.94 12.09 -12.87
CA ARG A 110 -6.62 13.16 -13.61
C ARG A 110 -7.70 13.90 -12.83
N ILE A 111 -8.16 13.34 -11.72
CA ILE A 111 -9.25 13.87 -10.90
C ILE A 111 -8.80 15.13 -10.16
N THR A 112 -9.72 16.09 -9.99
CA THR A 112 -9.49 17.33 -9.26
C THR A 112 -10.44 17.56 -8.09
N THR A 113 -11.56 16.83 -8.03
CA THR A 113 -12.57 16.94 -6.97
C THR A 113 -12.66 15.68 -6.12
N ALA A 114 -13.08 15.82 -4.85
CA ALA A 114 -13.28 14.70 -3.96
C ALA A 114 -14.41 13.77 -4.42
N ALA A 115 -15.49 14.34 -4.94
CA ALA A 115 -16.65 13.59 -5.44
C ALA A 115 -16.25 12.63 -6.59
N GLU A 116 -15.49 13.11 -7.57
CA GLU A 116 -14.97 12.28 -8.65
C GLU A 116 -14.01 11.21 -8.14
N LEU A 117 -13.14 11.56 -7.19
CA LEU A 117 -12.16 10.64 -6.61
C LEU A 117 -12.86 9.47 -5.93
N PHE A 118 -13.85 9.74 -5.09
CA PHE A 118 -14.60 8.68 -4.43
C PHE A 118 -15.46 7.86 -5.40
N ARG A 119 -15.98 8.46 -6.46
CA ARG A 119 -16.68 7.71 -7.53
C ARG A 119 -15.74 6.69 -8.20
N VAL A 120 -14.50 7.08 -8.47
CA VAL A 120 -13.51 6.15 -9.02
C VAL A 120 -13.12 5.10 -7.99
N CYS A 121 -12.93 5.46 -6.72
CA CYS A 121 -12.67 4.49 -5.66
C CYS A 121 -13.84 3.48 -5.55
N ASP A 122 -15.08 3.93 -5.53
CA ASP A 122 -16.26 3.06 -5.51
C ASP A 122 -16.28 2.11 -6.72
N LYS A 123 -15.99 2.59 -7.91
CA LYS A 123 -15.97 1.77 -9.13
C LYS A 123 -14.97 0.60 -9.04
N PHE A 124 -13.80 0.82 -8.48
CA PHE A 124 -12.72 -0.17 -8.47
C PHE A 124 -12.64 -0.99 -7.17
N LEU A 125 -13.17 -0.47 -6.06
CA LEU A 125 -13.00 -1.06 -4.74
C LEU A 125 -14.30 -1.57 -4.11
N ASN A 126 -15.47 -1.15 -4.59
CA ASN A 126 -16.74 -1.57 -4.00
C ASN A 126 -17.12 -3.00 -4.44
N HIS A 127 -16.41 -3.98 -3.95
CA HIS A 127 -16.64 -5.39 -4.20
C HIS A 127 -16.07 -6.28 -3.09
N ASP A 128 -16.55 -7.51 -2.94
CA ASP A 128 -16.14 -8.47 -1.92
C ASP A 128 -14.97 -9.40 -2.33
N ARG A 129 -14.35 -9.15 -3.48
CA ARG A 129 -13.21 -9.96 -3.93
C ARG A 129 -11.97 -9.63 -3.08
N PRO A 130 -11.13 -10.66 -2.76
CA PRO A 130 -9.86 -10.45 -2.07
C PRO A 130 -8.95 -9.49 -2.84
N MET A 131 -8.28 -8.61 -2.10
CA MET A 131 -7.30 -7.65 -2.61
C MET A 131 -6.02 -7.72 -1.76
N PRO A 132 -5.03 -8.53 -2.12
CA PRO A 132 -3.80 -8.67 -1.33
C PRO A 132 -2.95 -7.40 -1.30
N LEU A 133 -3.23 -6.42 -2.17
CA LEU A 133 -2.52 -5.14 -2.30
C LEU A 133 -1.01 -5.32 -2.60
N GLU A 134 -0.64 -6.46 -3.13
CA GLU A 134 0.70 -6.69 -3.66
C GLU A 134 0.83 -6.01 -5.03
N PRO A 135 2.03 -5.49 -5.37
CA PRO A 135 2.21 -4.84 -6.66
C PRO A 135 2.08 -5.86 -7.78
N PHE A 136 1.31 -5.52 -8.80
CA PHE A 136 1.30 -6.33 -10.03
C PHE A 136 2.64 -6.21 -10.76
N PRO A 137 3.18 -7.29 -11.34
CA PRO A 137 4.49 -7.29 -12.00
C PRO A 137 4.66 -6.23 -13.09
N LEU A 138 3.60 -5.91 -13.83
CA LEU A 138 3.59 -4.88 -14.87
C LEU A 138 3.58 -3.43 -14.35
N ALA A 139 3.27 -3.23 -13.08
CA ALA A 139 3.29 -1.90 -12.44
C ALA A 139 4.66 -1.53 -11.87
N LEU A 140 5.58 -2.46 -11.81
CA LEU A 140 6.98 -2.24 -11.43
C LEU A 140 7.72 -1.74 -12.68
N LYS A 141 7.69 -0.44 -12.94
CA LYS A 141 8.63 0.16 -13.91
C LYS A 141 10.05 -0.07 -13.40
N GLU A 142 10.98 -0.38 -14.32
CA GLU A 142 12.40 -0.65 -14.04
C GLU A 142 13.10 0.36 -13.11
N GLY A 143 12.60 1.59 -12.99
CA GLY A 143 13.10 2.59 -12.06
C GLY A 143 12.85 2.32 -10.57
N ASP A 144 11.85 1.49 -10.21
CA ASP A 144 11.60 1.13 -8.80
C ASP A 144 12.47 -0.04 -8.31
N LEU A 145 13.04 -0.81 -9.24
CA LEU A 145 13.99 -1.89 -8.94
C LEU A 145 15.41 -1.36 -8.69
N MET A 146 15.80 -0.27 -9.38
CA MET A 146 17.16 0.30 -9.29
C MET A 146 17.37 1.21 -8.07
N ALA A 147 16.32 1.66 -7.40
CA ALA A 147 16.42 2.48 -6.18
C ALA A 147 16.74 1.65 -4.90
N GLY A 148 16.88 0.34 -5.03
CA GLY A 148 17.18 -0.58 -3.92
C GLY A 148 18.62 -1.06 -3.83
N GLU A 149 19.48 -0.75 -4.80
CA GLU A 149 20.85 -1.28 -4.84
C GLU A 149 21.96 -0.27 -4.45
N GLN A 150 21.60 0.92 -3.98
CA GLN A 150 22.59 1.89 -3.49
C GLN A 150 22.24 2.33 -2.06
N TRP A 151 22.58 1.49 -1.07
CA TRP A 151 22.94 1.89 0.31
C TRP A 151 23.83 0.83 0.95
#